data_2d226b886e90e7fc4baed12f07e89b32
#
_entry.id   2d226b886e90e7fc4baed12f07e89b32
#
_cell.length_a   1.000
_cell.length_b   1.000
_cell.length_c   1.000
_cell.angle_alpha   90.00
_cell.angle_beta   90.00
_cell.angle_gamma   90.00
#
_symmetry.space_group_name_H-M   'P 1'
#
loop_
_entity.id
_entity.type
_entity.pdbx_description
1 polymer ?
#
loop_
_entity_poly.entity_id
_entity_poly.type
_entity_poly.pdbx_seq_one_letter_code
_entity_poly.pdbx_strand_id
1 'polypeptide(L)'
;MAVQRIKLLGVPVDVCSKQDLEEKILQLLEKKGPSQISFITIWDFMKIRCKNEYAESIRNADLILPISKSILSGAKFLNKSVPFRYNPFDAFISILSILESRYKSFYIFGGRKKALAAAEKNMRSTFRGLQIVGRCVGYYQKQDEENIIQAISKASPSLVLVSEGIKKKDFWSYSNKEKFSSGIFLYYRDAVGILSKRIKRVNPKVFEKGHEVWGEIIRNPLRIFLIFPFLWYIILLVWTKLF
;
A
#
# COMPACT_ATOMS: atom_id res chain seq x y z
N MET A 1 1.83 14.82 -15.95
CA MET A 1 2.13 15.91 -14.97
C MET A 1 2.92 15.30 -13.81
N ALA A 2 3.76 16.06 -13.13
CA ALA A 2 4.50 15.54 -11.98
C ALA A 2 3.53 15.29 -10.80
N VAL A 3 3.71 14.18 -10.08
CA VAL A 3 2.95 13.88 -8.87
C VAL A 3 3.11 15.01 -7.85
N GLN A 4 2.00 15.63 -7.46
CA GLN A 4 1.97 16.72 -6.48
C GLN A 4 1.69 16.17 -5.09
N ARG A 5 2.54 16.48 -4.11
CA ARG A 5 2.30 16.15 -2.70
C ARG A 5 1.62 17.31 -1.99
N ILE A 6 0.42 17.06 -1.45
CA ILE A 6 -0.31 18.01 -0.62
C ILE A 6 -0.23 17.62 0.86
N LYS A 7 -0.40 18.59 1.75
CA LYS A 7 -0.58 18.34 3.19
C LYS A 7 -2.05 18.56 3.55
N LEU A 8 -2.74 17.47 3.94
CA LEU A 8 -4.10 17.52 4.44
C LEU A 8 -4.06 17.29 5.96
N LEU A 9 -4.50 18.26 6.76
CA LEU A 9 -4.41 18.21 8.23
C LEU A 9 -3.03 17.77 8.76
N GLY A 10 -1.95 18.18 8.08
CA GLY A 10 -0.57 17.82 8.43
C GLY A 10 -0.09 16.46 7.91
N VAL A 11 -0.94 15.68 7.25
CA VAL A 11 -0.58 14.38 6.64
C VAL A 11 -0.26 14.57 5.16
N PRO A 12 0.87 14.07 4.66
CA PRO A 12 1.18 14.09 3.25
C PRO A 12 0.29 13.11 2.48
N VAL A 13 -0.24 13.55 1.35
CA VAL A 13 -1.04 12.74 0.40
C VAL A 13 -0.64 13.13 -1.01
N ASP A 14 -0.46 12.17 -1.88
CA ASP A 14 -0.05 12.44 -3.25
C ASP A 14 -1.26 12.52 -4.18
N VAL A 15 -1.31 13.62 -4.94
CA VAL A 15 -2.23 13.82 -6.07
C VAL A 15 -1.55 13.20 -7.28
N CYS A 16 -1.99 12.00 -7.63
CA CYS A 16 -1.41 11.17 -8.66
C CYS A 16 -2.54 10.62 -9.52
N SER A 17 -2.59 10.95 -10.80
CA SER A 17 -3.52 10.34 -11.74
C SER A 17 -3.04 8.94 -12.16
N LYS A 18 -3.85 8.20 -12.91
CA LYS A 18 -3.42 6.88 -13.42
C LYS A 18 -2.23 6.99 -14.39
N GLN A 19 -2.16 8.07 -15.16
CA GLN A 19 -1.03 8.33 -16.07
C GLN A 19 0.23 8.71 -15.30
N ASP A 20 0.10 9.58 -14.29
CA ASP A 20 1.22 9.98 -13.44
C ASP A 20 1.76 8.80 -12.63
N LEU A 21 0.91 7.79 -12.32
CA LEU A 21 1.34 6.58 -11.60
C LEU A 21 2.39 5.81 -12.40
N GLU A 22 2.21 5.64 -13.71
CA GLU A 22 3.18 4.94 -14.56
C GLU A 22 4.52 5.68 -14.55
N GLU A 23 4.51 6.97 -14.83
CA GLU A 23 5.73 7.79 -14.80
C GLU A 23 6.43 7.72 -13.44
N LYS A 24 5.65 7.79 -12.35
CA LYS A 24 6.19 7.72 -11.00
C LYS A 24 6.82 6.36 -10.69
N ILE A 25 6.19 5.27 -11.10
CA ILE A 25 6.75 3.92 -10.92
C ILE A 25 8.07 3.77 -11.69
N LEU A 26 8.14 4.26 -12.93
CA LEU A 26 9.37 4.25 -13.72
C LEU A 26 10.49 5.04 -13.02
N GLN A 27 10.19 6.24 -12.51
CA GLN A 27 11.15 7.03 -11.73
C GLN A 27 11.64 6.28 -10.48
N LEU A 28 10.74 5.58 -9.77
CA LEU A 28 11.11 4.81 -8.59
C LEU A 28 11.96 3.58 -8.91
N LEU A 29 11.75 2.97 -10.09
CA LEU A 29 12.58 1.85 -10.57
C LEU A 29 14.01 2.25 -10.93
N GLU A 30 14.21 3.53 -11.31
CA GLU A 30 15.52 4.09 -11.65
C GLU A 30 16.21 4.73 -10.43
N LYS A 31 15.48 4.98 -9.36
CA LYS A 31 16.00 5.61 -8.16
C LYS A 31 17.03 4.71 -7.47
N LYS A 32 18.15 5.29 -7.07
CA LYS A 32 19.13 4.63 -6.20
C LYS A 32 18.56 4.46 -4.78
N GLY A 33 18.73 3.26 -4.23
CA GLY A 33 18.24 2.91 -2.91
C GLY A 33 16.76 2.43 -2.91
N PRO A 34 16.28 1.96 -1.75
CA PRO A 34 14.93 1.45 -1.59
C PRO A 34 13.89 2.57 -1.63
N SER A 35 12.74 2.30 -2.21
CA SER A 35 11.58 3.18 -2.28
C SER A 35 10.37 2.54 -1.63
N GLN A 36 9.43 3.34 -1.14
CA GLN A 36 8.21 2.83 -0.50
C GLN A 36 6.97 3.46 -1.12
N ILE A 37 5.99 2.60 -1.43
CA ILE A 37 4.64 3.00 -1.83
C ILE A 37 3.68 2.57 -0.73
N SER A 38 2.84 3.49 -0.27
CA SER A 38 1.88 3.23 0.81
C SER A 38 0.46 3.57 0.39
N PHE A 39 -0.46 2.62 0.62
CA PHE A 39 -1.89 2.86 0.54
C PHE A 39 -2.42 3.31 1.90
N ILE A 40 -3.11 4.44 1.95
CA ILE A 40 -3.64 4.96 3.21
C ILE A 40 -5.16 5.00 3.24
N THR A 41 -5.72 4.37 4.28
CA THR A 41 -7.12 4.51 4.65
C THR A 41 -7.31 5.75 5.53
N ILE A 42 -8.56 6.12 5.80
CA ILE A 42 -8.85 7.17 6.79
C ILE A 42 -8.31 6.83 8.19
N TRP A 43 -8.26 5.55 8.54
CA TRP A 43 -7.72 5.08 9.82
C TRP A 43 -6.20 5.22 9.90
N ASP A 44 -5.52 4.90 8.80
CA ASP A 44 -4.08 5.13 8.68
C ASP A 44 -3.79 6.63 8.70
N PHE A 45 -4.59 7.44 8.00
CA PHE A 45 -4.50 8.89 7.99
C PHE A 45 -4.55 9.48 9.42
N MET A 46 -5.50 9.02 10.25
CA MET A 46 -5.61 9.49 11.62
C MET A 46 -4.43 9.05 12.49
N LYS A 47 -3.88 7.84 12.27
CA LYS A 47 -2.66 7.36 12.95
C LYS A 47 -1.41 8.13 12.56
N ILE A 48 -1.30 8.54 11.29
CA ILE A 48 -0.16 9.31 10.76
C ILE A 48 -0.10 10.71 11.40
N ARG A 49 -1.19 11.23 11.91
CA ARG A 49 -1.20 12.51 12.67
C ARG A 49 -0.49 12.41 14.01
N CYS A 50 -0.40 11.23 14.57
CA CYS A 50 0.32 10.99 15.83
C CYS A 50 1.83 10.92 15.59
N LYS A 51 2.63 11.22 16.62
CA LYS A 51 4.09 11.01 16.61
C LYS A 51 4.36 9.55 16.98
N ASN A 52 4.54 8.69 16.00
CA ASN A 52 4.91 7.29 16.18
C ASN A 52 5.70 6.77 14.97
N GLU A 53 6.38 5.65 15.14
CA GLU A 53 7.24 5.02 14.11
C GLU A 53 6.46 4.71 12.81
N TYR A 54 5.19 4.29 12.93
CA TYR A 54 4.35 4.05 11.75
C TYR A 54 4.08 5.34 10.96
N ALA A 55 3.77 6.44 11.68
CA ALA A 55 3.56 7.74 11.05
C ALA A 55 4.82 8.23 10.32
N GLU A 56 5.98 8.00 10.91
CA GLU A 56 7.26 8.34 10.30
C GLU A 56 7.50 7.53 9.01
N SER A 57 7.23 6.22 9.04
CA SER A 57 7.40 5.37 7.86
C SER A 57 6.54 5.83 6.68
N ILE A 58 5.29 6.25 6.93
CA ILE A 58 4.41 6.71 5.87
C ILE A 58 4.79 8.13 5.40
N ARG A 59 5.14 9.04 6.31
CA ARG A 59 5.56 10.41 5.92
C ARG A 59 6.79 10.42 5.03
N ASN A 60 7.67 9.44 5.20
CA ASN A 60 8.88 9.26 4.40
C ASN A 60 8.68 8.38 3.15
N ALA A 61 7.46 7.88 2.90
CA ALA A 61 7.18 7.10 1.71
C ALA A 61 7.31 7.95 0.44
N ASP A 62 7.80 7.33 -0.62
CA ASP A 62 8.03 7.98 -1.93
C ASP A 62 6.73 8.24 -2.68
N LEU A 63 5.69 7.44 -2.41
CA LEU A 63 4.36 7.60 -2.97
C LEU A 63 3.29 7.19 -1.95
N ILE A 64 2.34 8.10 -1.69
CA ILE A 64 1.26 7.92 -0.70
C ILE A 64 -0.08 8.04 -1.40
N LEU A 65 -0.73 6.91 -1.63
CA LEU A 65 -1.98 6.83 -2.40
C LEU A 65 -3.20 6.66 -1.48
N PRO A 66 -4.14 7.61 -1.48
CA PRO A 66 -5.34 7.52 -0.67
C PRO A 66 -6.34 6.53 -1.26
N ILE A 67 -6.88 5.67 -0.41
CA ILE A 67 -7.88 4.67 -0.79
C ILE A 67 -9.27 4.94 -0.19
N SER A 68 -9.36 5.77 0.84
CA SER A 68 -10.64 6.13 1.47
C SER A 68 -11.25 7.38 0.86
N LYS A 69 -12.53 7.31 0.47
CA LYS A 69 -13.31 8.42 -0.11
C LYS A 69 -13.31 9.66 0.78
N SER A 70 -13.32 9.47 2.11
CA SER A 70 -13.29 10.56 3.09
C SER A 70 -12.05 11.45 3.00
N ILE A 71 -10.88 10.91 2.63
CA ILE A 71 -9.67 11.71 2.43
C ILE A 71 -9.87 12.67 1.25
N LEU A 72 -10.45 12.19 0.15
CA LEU A 72 -10.75 13.01 -1.03
C LEU A 72 -11.78 14.10 -0.70
N SER A 73 -12.84 13.72 0.02
CA SER A 73 -13.87 14.67 0.45
C SER A 73 -13.29 15.75 1.39
N GLY A 74 -12.37 15.39 2.26
CA GLY A 74 -11.67 16.33 3.13
C GLY A 74 -10.75 17.29 2.35
N ALA A 75 -10.03 16.81 1.34
CA ALA A 75 -9.23 17.65 0.46
C ALA A 75 -10.11 18.66 -0.29
N LYS A 76 -11.24 18.20 -0.86
CA LYS A 76 -12.22 19.08 -1.53
C LYS A 76 -12.81 20.11 -0.57
N PHE A 77 -13.19 19.69 0.66
CA PHE A 77 -13.76 20.57 1.68
C PHE A 77 -12.79 21.70 2.08
N LEU A 78 -11.50 21.41 2.17
CA LEU A 78 -10.45 22.38 2.47
C LEU A 78 -9.91 23.12 1.23
N ASN A 79 -10.59 23.03 0.07
CA ASN A 79 -10.19 23.68 -1.19
C ASN A 79 -8.74 23.32 -1.62
N LYS A 80 -8.32 22.07 -1.34
CA LYS A 80 -7.02 21.53 -1.79
C LYS A 80 -7.19 20.70 -3.06
N SER A 81 -6.10 20.49 -3.79
CA SER A 81 -6.08 19.55 -4.91
C SER A 81 -6.60 18.19 -4.46
N VAL A 82 -7.60 17.67 -5.18
CA VAL A 82 -8.25 16.41 -4.82
C VAL A 82 -7.45 15.25 -5.39
N PRO A 83 -6.91 14.34 -4.54
CA PRO A 83 -6.17 13.20 -5.04
C PRO A 83 -7.09 12.20 -5.76
N PHE A 84 -6.51 11.40 -6.67
CA PHE A 84 -7.24 10.29 -7.27
C PHE A 84 -7.43 9.17 -6.24
N ARG A 85 -8.62 8.56 -6.21
CA ARG A 85 -8.91 7.44 -5.33
C ARG A 85 -8.53 6.13 -5.99
N TYR A 86 -7.55 5.45 -5.42
CA TYR A 86 -7.11 4.15 -5.92
C TYR A 86 -7.83 3.01 -5.24
N ASN A 87 -8.34 2.05 -6.04
CA ASN A 87 -8.60 0.71 -5.54
C ASN A 87 -7.23 0.02 -5.35
N PRO A 88 -6.88 -0.45 -4.15
CA PRO A 88 -5.55 -0.98 -3.88
C PRO A 88 -5.17 -2.14 -4.80
N PHE A 89 -6.12 -3.04 -5.09
CA PHE A 89 -5.85 -4.19 -5.95
C PHE A 89 -5.63 -3.76 -7.40
N ASP A 90 -6.43 -2.80 -7.91
CA ASP A 90 -6.27 -2.30 -9.28
C ASP A 90 -4.97 -1.54 -9.46
N ALA A 91 -4.59 -0.71 -8.49
CA ALA A 91 -3.31 -0.03 -8.48
C ALA A 91 -2.15 -1.02 -8.46
N PHE A 92 -2.24 -2.06 -7.62
CA PHE A 92 -1.24 -3.12 -7.56
C PHE A 92 -1.11 -3.87 -8.90
N ILE A 93 -2.22 -4.26 -9.54
CA ILE A 93 -2.21 -4.89 -10.86
C ILE A 93 -1.60 -3.96 -11.92
N SER A 94 -1.91 -2.65 -11.89
CA SER A 94 -1.29 -1.68 -12.80
C SER A 94 0.23 -1.62 -12.61
N ILE A 95 0.71 -1.60 -11.36
CA ILE A 95 2.15 -1.65 -11.06
C ILE A 95 2.77 -2.93 -11.62
N LEU A 96 2.14 -4.10 -11.44
CA LEU A 96 2.65 -5.37 -11.98
C LEU A 96 2.69 -5.36 -13.51
N SER A 97 1.70 -4.77 -14.20
CA SER A 97 1.70 -4.63 -15.66
C SER A 97 2.86 -3.76 -16.14
N ILE A 98 3.19 -2.68 -15.42
CA ILE A 98 4.36 -1.84 -15.70
C ILE A 98 5.65 -2.65 -15.54
N LEU A 99 5.78 -3.45 -14.48
CA LEU A 99 6.94 -4.30 -14.26
C LEU A 99 7.07 -5.37 -15.36
N GLU A 100 5.96 -6.00 -15.73
CA GLU A 100 5.91 -7.00 -16.80
C GLU A 100 6.39 -6.42 -18.13
N SER A 101 5.86 -5.25 -18.54
CA SER A 101 6.25 -4.59 -19.81
C SER A 101 7.74 -4.21 -19.87
N ARG A 102 8.40 -4.13 -18.72
CA ARG A 102 9.81 -3.77 -18.55
C ARG A 102 10.68 -4.95 -18.11
N TYR A 103 10.13 -6.19 -18.11
CA TYR A 103 10.84 -7.39 -17.69
C TYR A 103 11.50 -7.27 -16.31
N LYS A 104 10.83 -6.55 -15.38
CA LYS A 104 11.34 -6.29 -14.04
C LYS A 104 11.02 -7.44 -13.08
N SER A 105 11.87 -7.57 -12.05
CA SER A 105 11.76 -8.64 -11.07
C SER A 105 10.80 -8.32 -9.93
N PHE A 106 10.15 -9.36 -9.43
CA PHE A 106 9.14 -9.28 -8.38
C PHE A 106 9.36 -10.32 -7.28
N TYR A 107 9.22 -9.91 -6.03
CA TYR A 107 9.32 -10.78 -4.87
C TYR A 107 8.04 -10.72 -4.04
N ILE A 108 7.55 -11.88 -3.59
CA ILE A 108 6.33 -11.99 -2.80
C ILE A 108 6.70 -12.31 -1.35
N PHE A 109 6.45 -11.38 -0.43
CA PHE A 109 6.68 -11.59 0.98
C PHE A 109 5.38 -11.46 1.77
N GLY A 110 4.89 -12.56 2.30
CA GLY A 110 3.65 -12.59 3.07
C GLY A 110 2.76 -13.77 2.72
N GLY A 111 1.69 -13.89 3.47
CA GLY A 111 0.74 -14.97 3.33
C GLY A 111 1.17 -16.30 3.94
N ARG A 112 0.23 -17.25 3.98
CA ARG A 112 0.49 -18.63 4.42
C ARG A 112 1.00 -19.47 3.24
N LYS A 113 1.79 -20.50 3.51
CA LYS A 113 2.46 -21.36 2.51
C LYS A 113 1.56 -21.79 1.35
N LYS A 114 0.36 -22.30 1.62
CA LYS A 114 -0.59 -22.75 0.58
C LYS A 114 -1.11 -21.57 -0.27
N ALA A 115 -1.49 -20.46 0.37
CA ALA A 115 -1.99 -19.28 -0.33
C ALA A 115 -0.88 -18.63 -1.19
N LEU A 116 0.34 -18.55 -0.66
CA LEU A 116 1.50 -18.01 -1.36
C LEU A 116 1.84 -18.82 -2.62
N ALA A 117 1.81 -20.16 -2.53
CA ALA A 117 2.03 -21.03 -3.69
C ALA A 117 0.95 -20.86 -4.77
N ALA A 118 -0.33 -20.77 -4.35
CA ALA A 118 -1.43 -20.53 -5.27
C ALA A 118 -1.37 -19.12 -5.91
N ALA A 119 -1.02 -18.11 -5.14
CA ALA A 119 -0.84 -16.74 -5.63
C ALA A 119 0.26 -16.68 -6.70
N GLU A 120 1.43 -17.27 -6.43
CA GLU A 120 2.52 -17.34 -7.42
C GLU A 120 2.09 -18.07 -8.70
N LYS A 121 1.44 -19.24 -8.59
CA LYS A 121 0.93 -19.98 -9.75
C LYS A 121 -0.01 -19.11 -10.61
N ASN A 122 -0.97 -18.44 -9.96
CA ASN A 122 -1.92 -17.57 -10.66
C ASN A 122 -1.22 -16.36 -11.31
N MET A 123 -0.22 -15.79 -10.63
CA MET A 123 0.54 -14.66 -11.18
C MET A 123 1.37 -15.08 -12.41
N ARG A 124 2.07 -16.21 -12.35
CA ARG A 124 2.83 -16.73 -13.50
C ARG A 124 1.95 -17.03 -14.71
N SER A 125 0.68 -17.43 -14.50
CA SER A 125 -0.28 -17.64 -15.58
C SER A 125 -0.84 -16.33 -16.15
N THR A 126 -0.92 -15.27 -15.35
CA THR A 126 -1.51 -13.97 -15.74
C THR A 126 -0.45 -13.03 -16.32
N PHE A 127 0.72 -12.96 -15.70
CA PHE A 127 1.82 -12.07 -16.05
C PHE A 127 3.02 -12.90 -16.52
N ARG A 128 3.02 -13.28 -17.79
CA ARG A 128 4.04 -14.20 -18.36
C ARG A 128 5.43 -13.57 -18.46
N GLY A 129 5.52 -12.25 -18.63
CA GLY A 129 6.77 -11.49 -18.70
C GLY A 129 7.33 -11.07 -17.33
N LEU A 130 6.55 -11.22 -16.24
CA LEU A 130 6.99 -10.83 -14.91
C LEU A 130 7.95 -11.85 -14.30
N GLN A 131 9.14 -11.41 -13.94
CA GLN A 131 10.15 -12.25 -13.34
C GLN A 131 9.95 -12.41 -11.83
N ILE A 132 9.26 -13.48 -11.39
CA ILE A 132 9.13 -13.79 -9.97
C ILE A 132 10.42 -14.44 -9.49
N VAL A 133 11.28 -13.66 -8.80
CA VAL A 133 12.62 -14.05 -8.35
C VAL A 133 12.65 -14.71 -6.97
N GLY A 134 11.53 -14.66 -6.24
CA GLY A 134 11.44 -15.33 -4.95
C GLY A 134 10.13 -15.11 -4.22
N ARG A 135 9.96 -15.88 -3.16
CA ARG A 135 8.81 -15.76 -2.25
C ARG A 135 9.19 -16.18 -0.84
N CYS A 136 8.58 -15.55 0.17
CA CYS A 136 8.72 -15.92 1.56
C CYS A 136 7.38 -15.83 2.29
N VAL A 137 7.12 -16.74 3.23
CA VAL A 137 5.91 -16.73 4.06
C VAL A 137 5.90 -15.55 5.03
N GLY A 138 4.71 -15.04 5.36
CA GLY A 138 4.56 -13.88 6.26
C GLY A 138 4.55 -14.24 7.74
N TYR A 139 4.16 -15.48 8.07
CA TYR A 139 4.07 -15.95 9.46
C TYR A 139 5.36 -16.70 9.82
N TYR A 140 6.40 -15.94 10.16
CA TYR A 140 7.73 -16.43 10.48
C TYR A 140 8.10 -16.14 11.94
N GLN A 141 9.09 -16.84 12.48
CA GLN A 141 9.65 -16.57 13.81
C GLN A 141 10.63 -15.40 13.74
N LYS A 142 10.75 -14.64 14.84
CA LYS A 142 11.63 -13.45 14.86
C LYS A 142 13.09 -13.77 14.51
N GLN A 143 13.56 -14.95 14.87
CA GLN A 143 14.92 -15.42 14.55
C GLN A 143 15.17 -15.60 13.04
N ASP A 144 14.12 -15.82 12.25
CA ASP A 144 14.24 -16.01 10.80
C ASP A 144 14.25 -14.69 10.02
N GLU A 145 13.96 -13.56 10.70
CA GLU A 145 13.80 -12.26 10.04
C GLU A 145 15.04 -11.83 9.27
N GLU A 146 16.23 -12.00 9.87
CA GLU A 146 17.49 -11.64 9.23
C GLU A 146 17.77 -12.48 7.97
N ASN A 147 17.50 -13.78 8.02
CA ASN A 147 17.63 -14.66 6.86
C ASN A 147 16.69 -14.27 5.72
N ILE A 148 15.46 -13.82 6.07
CA ILE A 148 14.47 -13.34 5.10
C ILE A 148 14.97 -12.04 4.44
N ILE A 149 15.46 -11.10 5.24
CA ILE A 149 16.03 -9.84 4.74
C ILE A 149 17.21 -10.11 3.80
N GLN A 150 18.13 -11.01 4.18
CA GLN A 150 19.26 -11.41 3.33
C GLN A 150 18.79 -12.06 2.03
N ALA A 151 17.77 -12.92 2.08
CA ALA A 151 17.22 -13.56 0.89
C ALA A 151 16.60 -12.54 -0.08
N ILE A 152 15.84 -11.56 0.44
CA ILE A 152 15.27 -10.47 -0.37
C ILE A 152 16.39 -9.58 -0.94
N SER A 153 17.37 -9.22 -0.12
CA SER A 153 18.50 -8.39 -0.54
C SER A 153 19.34 -9.06 -1.63
N LYS A 154 19.65 -10.36 -1.49
CA LYS A 154 20.38 -11.14 -2.52
C LYS A 154 19.60 -11.27 -3.82
N ALA A 155 18.28 -11.44 -3.75
CA ALA A 155 17.41 -11.49 -4.93
C ALA A 155 17.30 -10.15 -5.65
N SER A 156 17.60 -9.05 -4.97
CA SER A 156 17.56 -7.67 -5.48
C SER A 156 16.36 -7.37 -6.39
N PRO A 157 15.11 -7.61 -5.90
CA PRO A 157 13.92 -7.45 -6.73
C PRO A 157 13.60 -5.98 -7.00
N SER A 158 13.00 -5.71 -8.17
CA SER A 158 12.53 -4.38 -8.52
C SER A 158 11.29 -3.97 -7.69
N LEU A 159 10.44 -4.94 -7.32
CA LEU A 159 9.29 -4.74 -6.43
C LEU A 159 9.23 -5.86 -5.39
N VAL A 160 9.05 -5.49 -4.14
CA VAL A 160 8.71 -6.39 -3.02
C VAL A 160 7.28 -6.12 -2.59
N LEU A 161 6.40 -7.09 -2.79
CA LEU A 161 5.08 -7.08 -2.18
C LEU A 161 5.21 -7.56 -0.73
N VAL A 162 4.88 -6.70 0.21
CA VAL A 162 4.75 -7.05 1.63
C VAL A 162 3.27 -7.26 1.94
N SER A 163 2.86 -8.45 2.39
CA SER A 163 1.46 -8.83 2.53
C SER A 163 1.13 -9.34 3.93
N GLU A 164 0.03 -10.09 4.07
CA GLU A 164 -0.45 -10.57 5.38
C GLU A 164 0.60 -11.39 6.15
N GLY A 165 0.56 -11.29 7.48
CA GLY A 165 1.46 -12.01 8.38
C GLY A 165 2.72 -11.24 8.77
N ILE A 166 3.00 -10.11 8.12
CA ILE A 166 4.10 -9.23 8.48
C ILE A 166 3.64 -8.29 9.59
N LYS A 167 4.27 -8.37 10.76
CA LYS A 167 3.81 -7.67 11.97
C LYS A 167 3.90 -6.17 11.82
N LYS A 168 4.76 -5.52 11.33
CA LYS A 168 4.92 -4.05 11.34
C LYS A 168 4.39 -3.33 10.08
N LYS A 169 3.74 -4.04 9.16
CA LYS A 169 3.17 -3.49 7.93
C LYS A 169 4.20 -2.65 7.13
N ASP A 170 3.82 -1.43 6.73
CA ASP A 170 4.70 -0.46 6.05
C ASP A 170 5.98 -0.16 6.84
N PHE A 171 5.90 -0.16 8.17
CA PHE A 171 7.05 0.11 9.02
C PHE A 171 8.13 -0.97 8.92
N TRP A 172 7.78 -2.22 8.57
CA TRP A 172 8.78 -3.27 8.36
C TRP A 172 9.77 -2.90 7.24
N SER A 173 9.25 -2.41 6.12
CA SER A 173 10.08 -1.97 4.98
C SER A 173 10.93 -0.76 5.37
N TYR A 174 10.33 0.21 6.05
CA TYR A 174 11.01 1.41 6.51
C TYR A 174 12.14 1.13 7.49
N SER A 175 11.89 0.29 8.51
CA SER A 175 12.88 -0.03 9.54
C SER A 175 14.06 -0.86 9.02
N ASN A 176 13.89 -1.56 7.91
CA ASN A 176 14.93 -2.39 7.30
C ASN A 176 15.50 -1.78 6.00
N LYS A 177 15.10 -0.55 5.63
CA LYS A 177 15.46 0.05 4.33
C LYS A 177 16.97 0.09 4.07
N GLU A 178 17.77 0.32 5.09
CA GLU A 178 19.24 0.41 4.98
C GLU A 178 19.91 -0.93 4.63
N LYS A 179 19.18 -2.04 4.80
CA LYS A 179 19.66 -3.38 4.46
C LYS A 179 19.43 -3.73 2.98
N PHE A 180 18.74 -2.86 2.23
CA PHE A 180 18.44 -3.06 0.82
C PHE A 180 19.14 -2.01 -0.05
N SER A 181 19.74 -2.46 -1.14
CA SER A 181 20.43 -1.58 -2.10
C SER A 181 19.47 -0.88 -3.06
N SER A 182 18.32 -1.47 -3.32
CA SER A 182 17.32 -0.99 -4.28
C SER A 182 15.96 -1.67 -4.08
N GLY A 183 14.98 -1.33 -4.90
CA GLY A 183 13.69 -1.95 -4.96
C GLY A 183 12.56 -1.10 -4.36
N ILE A 184 11.38 -1.28 -4.90
CA ILE A 184 10.15 -0.66 -4.43
C ILE A 184 9.47 -1.60 -3.44
N PHE A 185 9.15 -1.12 -2.24
CA PHE A 185 8.39 -1.86 -1.22
C PHE A 185 6.95 -1.37 -1.22
N LEU A 186 6.02 -2.30 -1.38
CA LEU A 186 4.59 -2.03 -1.36
C LEU A 186 3.91 -2.93 -0.33
N TYR A 187 3.34 -2.34 0.72
CA TYR A 187 2.50 -3.09 1.64
C TYR A 187 1.05 -3.13 1.16
N TYR A 188 0.56 -4.35 0.90
CA TYR A 188 -0.85 -4.60 0.64
C TYR A 188 -1.29 -5.92 1.28
N ARG A 189 -1.96 -5.83 2.44
CA ARG A 189 -2.31 -6.98 3.29
C ARG A 189 -3.02 -8.10 2.54
N ASP A 190 -4.05 -7.77 1.78
CA ASP A 190 -4.95 -8.75 1.19
C ASP A 190 -4.49 -9.27 -0.19
N ALA A 191 -3.35 -8.78 -0.68
CA ALA A 191 -2.85 -9.10 -2.01
C ALA A 191 -2.71 -10.61 -2.25
N VAL A 192 -1.97 -11.32 -1.39
CA VAL A 192 -1.77 -12.77 -1.51
C VAL A 192 -3.10 -13.52 -1.38
N GLY A 193 -4.00 -13.06 -0.50
CA GLY A 193 -5.34 -13.63 -0.33
C GLY A 193 -6.19 -13.52 -1.59
N ILE A 194 -6.15 -12.36 -2.27
CA ILE A 194 -6.90 -12.13 -3.52
C ILE A 194 -6.26 -12.89 -4.67
N LEU A 195 -4.93 -12.82 -4.84
CA LEU A 195 -4.20 -13.53 -5.89
C LEU A 195 -4.38 -15.05 -5.79
N SER A 196 -4.47 -15.60 -4.57
CA SER A 196 -4.76 -17.03 -4.33
C SER A 196 -6.25 -17.39 -4.45
N LYS A 197 -7.12 -16.43 -4.75
CA LYS A 197 -8.59 -16.57 -4.77
C LYS A 197 -9.22 -16.95 -3.43
N ARG A 198 -8.49 -16.86 -2.33
CA ARG A 198 -8.98 -17.09 -0.96
C ARG A 198 -9.85 -15.93 -0.47
N ILE A 199 -9.52 -14.72 -0.87
CA ILE A 199 -10.28 -13.50 -0.58
C ILE A 199 -10.89 -13.00 -1.87
N LYS A 200 -12.19 -12.69 -1.85
CA LYS A 200 -12.86 -12.06 -2.99
C LYS A 200 -12.43 -10.60 -3.10
N ARG A 201 -12.13 -10.17 -4.32
CA ARG A 201 -11.89 -8.76 -4.65
C ARG A 201 -13.13 -7.93 -4.30
N VAL A 202 -12.92 -6.72 -3.81
CA VAL A 202 -14.00 -5.75 -3.60
C VAL A 202 -14.64 -5.39 -4.94
N ASN A 203 -15.96 -5.43 -5.01
CA ASN A 203 -16.68 -5.06 -6.21
C ASN A 203 -16.41 -3.58 -6.54
N PRO A 204 -16.01 -3.24 -7.78
CA PRO A 204 -15.73 -1.85 -8.19
C PRO A 204 -16.88 -0.89 -7.87
N LYS A 205 -18.13 -1.29 -8.11
CA LYS A 205 -19.32 -0.46 -7.81
C LYS A 205 -19.48 -0.16 -6.31
N VAL A 206 -19.14 -1.14 -5.44
CA VAL A 206 -19.15 -0.97 -3.97
C VAL A 206 -18.04 -0.03 -3.54
N PHE A 207 -16.87 -0.19 -4.14
CA PHE A 207 -15.72 0.68 -3.88
C PHE A 207 -16.04 2.13 -4.30
N GLU A 208 -16.53 2.39 -5.51
CA GLU A 208 -16.88 3.73 -6.01
C GLU A 208 -17.86 4.46 -5.09
N LYS A 209 -18.87 3.75 -4.56
CA LYS A 209 -19.82 4.30 -3.59
C LYS A 209 -19.20 4.59 -2.22
N GLY A 210 -18.06 4.00 -1.89
CA GLY A 210 -17.40 4.13 -0.58
C GLY A 210 -18.01 3.22 0.49
N HIS A 211 -18.72 2.17 0.08
CA HIS A 211 -19.42 1.25 0.98
C HIS A 211 -18.58 0.04 1.41
N GLU A 212 -17.31 -0.03 1.04
CA GLU A 212 -16.40 -1.11 1.42
C GLU A 212 -16.21 -1.22 2.95
N VAL A 213 -16.32 -0.10 3.66
CA VAL A 213 -16.21 -0.05 5.14
C VAL A 213 -17.30 -0.88 5.82
N TRP A 214 -18.52 -0.88 5.29
CA TRP A 214 -19.61 -1.68 5.84
C TRP A 214 -19.32 -3.18 5.79
N GLY A 215 -18.76 -3.66 4.68
CA GLY A 215 -18.34 -5.06 4.56
C GLY A 215 -17.24 -5.45 5.56
N GLU A 216 -16.38 -4.50 5.93
CA GLU A 216 -15.36 -4.70 6.94
C GLU A 216 -15.93 -4.72 8.37
N ILE A 217 -16.91 -3.87 8.67
CA ILE A 217 -17.61 -3.82 9.97
C ILE A 217 -18.40 -5.10 10.18
N ILE A 218 -19.09 -5.61 9.15
CA ILE A 218 -19.84 -6.88 9.23
C ILE A 218 -18.91 -8.05 9.56
N ARG A 219 -17.71 -8.07 8.97
CA ARG A 219 -16.72 -9.14 9.24
C ARG A 219 -16.05 -9.02 10.61
N ASN A 220 -15.94 -7.80 11.12
CA ASN A 220 -15.34 -7.53 12.43
C ASN A 220 -16.10 -6.40 13.12
N PRO A 221 -17.12 -6.72 13.94
CA PRO A 221 -17.98 -5.71 14.58
C PRO A 221 -17.22 -4.78 15.52
N LEU A 222 -16.06 -5.18 16.06
CA LEU A 222 -15.22 -4.28 16.86
C LEU A 222 -14.69 -3.08 16.06
N ARG A 223 -14.76 -3.12 14.72
CA ARG A 223 -14.41 -1.97 13.88
C ARG A 223 -15.42 -0.81 13.96
N ILE A 224 -16.58 -1.02 14.56
CA ILE A 224 -17.52 0.08 14.81
C ILE A 224 -16.91 1.19 15.69
N PHE A 225 -15.98 0.83 16.59
CA PHE A 225 -15.24 1.80 17.40
C PHE A 225 -14.33 2.73 16.56
N LEU A 226 -14.05 2.40 15.32
CA LEU A 226 -13.34 3.28 14.40
C LEU A 226 -14.17 4.50 13.97
N ILE A 227 -15.46 4.55 14.34
CA ILE A 227 -16.29 5.73 14.13
C ILE A 227 -15.76 6.95 14.91
N PHE A 228 -15.18 6.75 16.10
CA PHE A 228 -14.63 7.84 16.91
C PHE A 228 -13.47 8.59 16.22
N PRO A 229 -12.41 7.94 15.72
CA PRO A 229 -11.40 8.61 14.91
C PRO A 229 -11.96 9.29 13.66
N PHE A 230 -13.02 8.75 13.07
CA PHE A 230 -13.68 9.36 11.92
C PHE A 230 -14.44 10.64 12.30
N LEU A 231 -15.19 10.63 13.39
CA LEU A 231 -15.85 11.83 13.91
C LEU A 231 -14.82 12.92 14.27
N TRP A 232 -13.72 12.51 14.91
CA TRP A 232 -12.61 13.42 15.19
C TRP A 232 -12.02 14.04 13.92
N TYR A 233 -11.88 13.24 12.85
CA TYR A 233 -11.45 13.73 11.53
C TYR A 233 -12.39 14.83 11.01
N ILE A 234 -13.72 14.65 11.11
CA ILE A 234 -14.70 15.65 10.68
C ILE A 234 -14.55 16.93 11.49
N ILE A 235 -14.44 16.83 12.81
CA ILE A 235 -14.24 18.00 13.69
C ILE A 235 -12.98 18.77 13.27
N LEU A 236 -11.89 18.08 13.01
CA LEU A 236 -10.65 18.70 12.57
C LEU A 236 -10.77 19.39 11.20
N LEU A 237 -11.53 18.82 10.27
CA LEU A 237 -11.79 19.47 8.98
C LEU A 237 -12.56 20.77 9.15
N VAL A 238 -13.62 20.74 9.96
CA VAL A 238 -14.44 21.94 10.25
C VAL A 238 -13.59 23.00 10.94
N TRP A 239 -12.84 22.60 11.96
CA TRP A 239 -11.94 23.50 12.69
C TRP A 239 -10.93 24.19 11.74
N THR A 240 -10.22 23.39 10.92
CA THR A 240 -9.23 23.94 9.96
C THR A 240 -9.86 24.78 8.84
N LYS A 241 -11.16 24.66 8.59
CA LYS A 241 -11.88 25.48 7.61
C LYS A 241 -12.29 26.83 8.16
N LEU A 242 -12.55 26.90 9.48
CA LEU A 242 -13.03 28.11 10.16
C LEU A 242 -11.90 29.01 10.67
N PHE A 243 -10.77 28.38 11.00
CA PHE A 243 -9.56 29.04 11.54
C PHE A 243 -8.33 28.72 10.67
#